data_a3d893a5690b17cdca97b9e62395982e
#
_entry.id   a3d893a5690b17cdca97b9e62395982e
#
_cell.length_a   1.000
_cell.length_b   1.000
_cell.length_c   1.000
_cell.angle_alpha   90.00
_cell.angle_beta   90.00
_cell.angle_gamma   90.00
#
_symmetry.space_group_name_H-M   'P 1'
#
loop_
_entity.id
_entity.type
_entity.pdbx_description
1 polymer ?
#
loop_
_entity_poly.entity_id
_entity_poly.type
_entity_poly.pdbx_seq_one_letter_code
_entity_poly.pdbx_strand_id
1 'polypeptide(L)'
;EANKIANSLIEKGLQLGEPVGIILPRTTDVPAAEYGIMKAGGAFLPMLPDYPDERIDYCLKDSKSRFVITTEEIKQDRKELFKDKPYTVLTVNELTENTNTENPNVNVPVDSLVYIIYTSGSTGTPKGVMIEHRNLCNFVNSNPLNYETLNFVSFGKTALSVASISFDFSLMEIHIPLCNGMAVCMAGEEEIHNPLALFKLIRENDVDVVSGTPSFITSFIDLPQAFDALSGIKMYDMGAEAFPASLYKKMRKASPEAVIVNGYGPTEATISCISKVMDGKGAVTIGKPSANVRAYICDTYGNILPQGVKGELVICGDGVGSGYVN
;
A
#
# COMPACT_ATOMS: atom_id res chain seq x y z
N GLU A 1 -15.37 -8.76 10.21
CA GLU A 1 -14.79 -7.73 11.12
C GLU A 1 -14.92 -6.33 10.52
N ALA A 2 -14.49 -6.06 9.29
CA ALA A 2 -14.59 -4.74 8.67
C ALA A 2 -15.99 -4.11 8.75
N ASN A 3 -17.08 -4.88 8.56
CA ASN A 3 -18.44 -4.37 8.71
C ASN A 3 -18.77 -3.94 10.14
N LYS A 4 -18.28 -4.67 11.15
CA LYS A 4 -18.46 -4.30 12.55
C LYS A 4 -17.74 -3.00 12.89
N ILE A 5 -16.49 -2.87 12.43
CA ILE A 5 -15.69 -1.65 12.59
C ILE A 5 -16.41 -0.46 11.91
N ALA A 6 -16.89 -0.67 10.68
CA ALA A 6 -17.61 0.37 9.95
C ALA A 6 -18.87 0.83 10.66
N ASN A 7 -19.73 -0.10 11.11
CA ASN A 7 -20.95 0.22 11.84
C ASN A 7 -20.64 0.94 13.15
N SER A 8 -19.61 0.51 13.89
CA SER A 8 -19.18 1.20 15.11
C SER A 8 -18.72 2.64 14.85
N LEU A 9 -17.96 2.88 13.79
CA LEU A 9 -17.50 4.23 13.42
C LEU A 9 -18.67 5.13 13.02
N ILE A 10 -19.65 4.62 12.27
CA ILE A 10 -20.86 5.33 11.89
C ILE A 10 -21.67 5.73 13.14
N GLU A 11 -21.89 4.79 14.05
CA GLU A 11 -22.58 5.06 15.32
C GLU A 11 -21.88 6.13 16.17
N LYS A 12 -20.55 6.22 16.08
CA LYS A 12 -19.74 7.25 16.74
C LYS A 12 -19.70 8.58 15.97
N GLY A 13 -20.37 8.66 14.81
CA GLY A 13 -20.53 9.90 14.04
C GLY A 13 -19.35 10.23 13.13
N LEU A 14 -18.64 9.22 12.58
CA LEU A 14 -17.63 9.43 11.55
C LEU A 14 -18.27 10.12 10.33
N GLN A 15 -17.60 11.14 9.80
CA GLN A 15 -18.08 11.89 8.64
C GLN A 15 -17.40 11.37 7.33
N LEU A 16 -18.04 11.66 6.19
CA LEU A 16 -17.49 11.32 4.87
C LEU A 16 -16.13 12.01 4.64
N GLY A 17 -15.14 11.23 4.19
CA GLY A 17 -13.77 11.70 3.94
C GLY A 17 -12.97 12.07 5.19
N GLU A 18 -13.54 11.85 6.38
CA GLU A 18 -12.84 12.15 7.63
C GLU A 18 -11.66 11.20 7.88
N PRO A 19 -10.45 11.73 8.19
CA PRO A 19 -9.31 10.90 8.49
C PRO A 19 -9.45 10.15 9.82
N VAL A 20 -9.07 8.86 9.81
CA VAL A 20 -8.99 8.00 10.98
C VAL A 20 -7.58 7.42 11.09
N GLY A 21 -6.87 7.74 12.15
CA GLY A 21 -5.54 7.18 12.43
C GLY A 21 -5.61 5.67 12.68
N ILE A 22 -4.69 4.92 12.12
CA ILE A 22 -4.46 3.50 12.41
C ILE A 22 -3.08 3.36 13.02
N ILE A 23 -3.01 2.84 14.25
CA ILE A 23 -1.75 2.51 14.94
C ILE A 23 -1.86 1.06 15.40
N LEU A 24 -1.58 0.15 14.50
CA LEU A 24 -1.72 -1.30 14.71
C LEU A 24 -0.41 -2.02 14.39
N PRO A 25 -0.12 -3.11 15.12
CA PRO A 25 0.94 -4.02 14.73
C PRO A 25 0.54 -4.67 13.39
N ARG A 26 1.52 -5.26 12.73
CA ARG A 26 1.34 -5.90 11.42
C ARG A 26 0.57 -7.22 11.55
N THR A 27 -0.74 -7.13 11.60
CA THR A 27 -1.70 -8.25 11.73
C THR A 27 -2.86 -8.09 10.76
N THR A 28 -3.74 -9.06 10.70
CA THR A 28 -4.99 -9.01 9.91
C THR A 28 -5.96 -7.92 10.36
N ASP A 29 -5.73 -7.30 11.52
CA ASP A 29 -6.51 -6.15 11.99
C ASP A 29 -6.28 -4.91 11.11
N VAL A 30 -5.09 -4.79 10.49
CA VAL A 30 -4.78 -3.66 9.61
C VAL A 30 -5.75 -3.60 8.42
N PRO A 31 -5.84 -4.61 7.53
CA PRO A 31 -6.83 -4.58 6.45
C PRO A 31 -8.27 -4.54 6.96
N ALA A 32 -8.58 -5.15 8.11
CA ALA A 32 -9.92 -5.07 8.68
C ALA A 32 -10.29 -3.63 9.07
N ALA A 33 -9.36 -2.88 9.66
CA ALA A 33 -9.52 -1.47 10.01
C ALA A 33 -9.61 -0.58 8.76
N GLU A 34 -8.72 -0.76 7.77
CA GLU A 34 -8.72 -0.02 6.50
C GLU A 34 -10.08 -0.16 5.79
N TYR A 35 -10.52 -1.40 5.58
CA TYR A 35 -11.83 -1.65 4.96
C TYR A 35 -13.00 -1.19 5.83
N GLY A 36 -12.90 -1.27 7.14
CA GLY A 36 -13.89 -0.74 8.07
C GLY A 36 -14.06 0.77 7.94
N ILE A 37 -12.96 1.50 7.90
CA ILE A 37 -12.94 2.95 7.70
C ILE A 37 -13.52 3.32 6.32
N MET A 38 -13.05 2.66 5.24
CA MET A 38 -13.57 2.90 3.88
C MET A 38 -15.07 2.65 3.77
N LYS A 39 -15.57 1.56 4.36
CA LYS A 39 -17.01 1.22 4.37
C LYS A 39 -17.85 2.22 5.16
N ALA A 40 -17.28 2.83 6.18
CA ALA A 40 -17.91 3.92 6.94
C ALA A 40 -17.84 5.27 6.21
N GLY A 41 -17.11 5.36 5.10
CA GLY A 41 -16.91 6.57 4.31
C GLY A 41 -15.76 7.46 4.79
N GLY A 42 -14.91 6.98 5.70
CA GLY A 42 -13.72 7.69 6.17
C GLY A 42 -12.48 7.44 5.32
N ALA A 43 -11.40 8.16 5.62
CA ALA A 43 -10.08 7.99 5.03
C ALA A 43 -9.10 7.40 6.06
N PHE A 44 -8.45 6.29 5.77
CA PHE A 44 -7.49 5.71 6.71
C PHE A 44 -6.12 6.42 6.65
N LEU A 45 -5.48 6.54 7.82
CA LEU A 45 -4.17 7.15 8.02
C LEU A 45 -3.27 6.18 8.79
N PRO A 46 -2.51 5.31 8.10
CA PRO A 46 -1.70 4.30 8.77
C PRO A 46 -0.41 4.91 9.32
N MET A 47 -0.10 4.56 10.56
CA MET A 47 1.11 4.95 11.28
C MET A 47 1.69 3.72 11.99
N LEU A 48 3.02 3.64 12.06
CA LEU A 48 3.66 2.53 12.76
C LEU A 48 3.58 2.71 14.28
N PRO A 49 3.40 1.62 15.04
CA PRO A 49 3.42 1.65 16.50
C PRO A 49 4.73 2.14 17.11
N ASP A 50 5.85 2.02 16.40
CA ASP A 50 7.18 2.44 16.84
C ASP A 50 7.54 3.88 16.45
N TYR A 51 6.65 4.60 15.79
CA TYR A 51 6.90 6.02 15.51
C TYR A 51 7.03 6.83 16.79
N PRO A 52 7.93 7.85 16.83
CA PRO A 52 7.98 8.81 17.93
C PRO A 52 6.61 9.45 18.17
N ASP A 53 6.28 9.68 19.44
CA ASP A 53 4.98 10.26 19.84
C ASP A 53 4.73 11.62 19.18
N GLU A 54 5.76 12.45 19.03
CA GLU A 54 5.67 13.75 18.35
C GLU A 54 5.28 13.60 16.89
N ARG A 55 5.73 12.55 16.20
CA ARG A 55 5.38 12.27 14.82
C ARG A 55 3.93 11.84 14.69
N ILE A 56 3.48 10.95 15.57
CA ILE A 56 2.08 10.50 15.60
C ILE A 56 1.16 11.68 15.89
N ASP A 57 1.46 12.46 16.93
CA ASP A 57 0.66 13.64 17.32
C ASP A 57 0.61 14.69 16.19
N TYR A 58 1.74 14.90 15.50
CA TYR A 58 1.80 15.77 14.33
C TYR A 58 0.85 15.28 13.22
N CYS A 59 0.95 14.02 12.81
CA CYS A 59 0.12 13.48 11.74
C CYS A 59 -1.38 13.54 12.05
N LEU A 60 -1.76 13.23 13.29
CA LEU A 60 -3.15 13.28 13.73
C LEU A 60 -3.71 14.71 13.78
N LYS A 61 -2.92 15.68 14.24
CA LYS A 61 -3.32 17.09 14.29
C LYS A 61 -3.39 17.71 12.89
N ASP A 62 -2.38 17.48 12.08
CA ASP A 62 -2.27 18.03 10.73
C ASP A 62 -3.42 17.51 9.85
N SER A 63 -3.72 16.21 9.91
CA SER A 63 -4.86 15.58 9.22
C SER A 63 -6.22 15.89 9.83
N LYS A 64 -6.27 16.49 11.04
CA LYS A 64 -7.49 16.73 11.82
C LYS A 64 -8.28 15.46 12.15
N SER A 65 -7.58 14.35 12.34
CA SER A 65 -8.20 13.08 12.72
C SER A 65 -8.90 13.19 14.08
N ARG A 66 -10.19 12.84 14.15
CA ARG A 66 -10.92 12.76 15.43
C ARG A 66 -10.88 11.37 16.05
N PHE A 67 -10.57 10.35 15.29
CA PHE A 67 -10.53 8.96 15.69
C PHE A 67 -9.17 8.34 15.46
N VAL A 68 -8.77 7.44 16.37
CA VAL A 68 -7.57 6.62 16.26
C VAL A 68 -7.96 5.18 16.57
N ILE A 69 -7.63 4.23 15.68
CA ILE A 69 -7.82 2.80 15.92
C ILE A 69 -6.48 2.20 16.34
N THR A 70 -6.47 1.46 17.44
CA THR A 70 -5.25 0.83 17.98
C THR A 70 -5.58 -0.48 18.71
N THR A 71 -4.59 -1.13 19.34
CA THR A 71 -4.80 -2.25 20.26
C THR A 71 -4.89 -1.76 21.70
N GLU A 72 -5.44 -2.59 22.60
CA GLU A 72 -5.47 -2.28 24.03
C GLU A 72 -4.05 -2.12 24.61
N GLU A 73 -3.11 -2.95 24.17
CA GLU A 73 -1.71 -2.89 24.58
C GLU A 73 -1.08 -1.54 24.21
N ILE A 74 -1.15 -1.11 22.94
CA ILE A 74 -0.59 0.17 22.48
C ILE A 74 -1.30 1.35 23.18
N LYS A 75 -2.62 1.28 23.38
CA LYS A 75 -3.40 2.30 24.11
C LYS A 75 -2.89 2.50 25.53
N GLN A 76 -2.52 1.42 26.22
CA GLN A 76 -1.96 1.46 27.57
C GLN A 76 -0.50 1.93 27.59
N ASP A 77 0.32 1.39 26.72
CA ASP A 77 1.75 1.72 26.66
C ASP A 77 1.98 3.18 26.28
N ARG A 78 1.12 3.74 25.44
CA ARG A 78 1.19 5.12 24.96
C ARG A 78 0.12 6.06 25.56
N LYS A 79 -0.35 5.77 26.76
CA LYS A 79 -1.39 6.56 27.43
C LYS A 79 -1.08 8.06 27.48
N GLU A 80 0.19 8.46 27.64
CA GLU A 80 0.59 9.87 27.69
C GLU A 80 0.46 10.56 26.32
N LEU A 81 0.69 9.82 25.21
CA LEU A 81 0.45 10.32 23.86
C LEU A 81 -1.03 10.70 23.67
N PHE A 82 -1.93 9.90 24.22
CA PHE A 82 -3.38 10.05 24.00
C PHE A 82 -4.07 10.93 25.07
N LYS A 83 -3.38 11.26 26.15
CA LYS A 83 -3.94 12.03 27.27
C LYS A 83 -4.25 13.47 26.87
N ASP A 84 -5.44 13.93 27.25
CA ASP A 84 -5.92 15.31 27.03
C ASP A 84 -5.88 15.77 25.55
N LYS A 85 -6.05 14.82 24.62
CA LYS A 85 -6.06 15.08 23.19
C LYS A 85 -7.48 15.14 22.60
N PRO A 86 -7.67 15.84 21.48
CA PRO A 86 -9.01 16.04 20.89
C PRO A 86 -9.51 14.83 20.09
N TYR A 87 -8.74 13.74 20.01
CA TYR A 87 -9.13 12.53 19.29
C TYR A 87 -9.58 11.41 20.23
N THR A 88 -10.56 10.63 19.77
CA THR A 88 -11.07 9.46 20.49
C THR A 88 -10.27 8.23 20.08
N VAL A 89 -9.63 7.57 21.05
CA VAL A 89 -8.86 6.35 20.85
C VAL A 89 -9.76 5.14 21.05
N LEU A 90 -9.90 4.33 20.02
CA LEU A 90 -10.75 3.14 19.95
C LEU A 90 -9.86 1.91 19.74
N THR A 91 -10.15 0.82 20.42
CA THR A 91 -9.45 -0.44 20.15
C THR A 91 -10.21 -1.28 19.12
N VAL A 92 -9.49 -2.15 18.40
CA VAL A 92 -10.10 -3.07 17.47
C VAL A 92 -11.14 -3.94 18.19
N ASN A 93 -10.84 -4.36 19.43
CA ASN A 93 -11.77 -5.15 20.24
C ASN A 93 -13.07 -4.38 20.53
N GLU A 94 -12.97 -3.12 21.01
CA GLU A 94 -14.15 -2.26 21.24
C GLU A 94 -15.00 -2.11 19.97
N LEU A 95 -14.37 -1.93 18.79
CA LEU A 95 -15.07 -1.75 17.52
C LEU A 95 -15.73 -3.06 17.02
N THR A 96 -15.12 -4.21 17.31
CA THR A 96 -15.61 -5.52 16.89
C THR A 96 -16.61 -6.15 17.86
N GLU A 97 -16.88 -5.55 19.04
CA GLU A 97 -18.02 -5.86 19.89
C GLU A 97 -19.37 -5.55 19.24
N ASN A 98 -19.40 -4.65 18.25
CA ASN A 98 -20.62 -4.36 17.50
C ASN A 98 -21.20 -5.65 16.89
N THR A 99 -22.47 -5.88 17.16
CA THR A 99 -23.18 -7.08 16.70
C THR A 99 -23.66 -6.99 15.26
N ASN A 100 -23.68 -5.77 14.68
CA ASN A 100 -24.09 -5.55 13.30
C ASN A 100 -22.98 -5.95 12.33
N THR A 101 -23.22 -7.06 11.62
CA THR A 101 -22.31 -7.61 10.61
C THR A 101 -22.71 -7.24 9.17
N GLU A 102 -23.84 -6.53 9.01
CA GLU A 102 -24.34 -6.13 7.70
C GLU A 102 -23.45 -5.06 7.07
N ASN A 103 -23.39 -5.05 5.76
CA ASN A 103 -22.67 -3.98 5.04
C ASN A 103 -23.39 -2.63 5.27
N PRO A 104 -22.70 -1.57 5.71
CA PRO A 104 -23.35 -0.32 6.12
C PRO A 104 -24.01 0.45 4.96
N ASN A 105 -23.74 0.10 3.70
CA ASN A 105 -24.34 0.71 2.50
C ASN A 105 -24.24 2.25 2.47
N VAL A 106 -23.13 2.80 2.97
CA VAL A 106 -22.84 4.24 2.87
C VAL A 106 -22.58 4.59 1.40
N ASN A 107 -23.27 5.62 0.90
CA ASN A 107 -22.99 6.13 -0.44
C ASN A 107 -21.76 7.04 -0.39
N VAL A 108 -20.59 6.49 -0.67
CA VAL A 108 -19.33 7.21 -0.65
C VAL A 108 -19.05 7.80 -2.04
N PRO A 109 -18.95 9.13 -2.19
CA PRO A 109 -18.59 9.76 -3.46
C PRO A 109 -17.17 9.32 -3.90
N VAL A 110 -16.97 9.17 -5.21
CA VAL A 110 -15.68 8.70 -5.76
C VAL A 110 -14.54 9.70 -5.57
N ASP A 111 -14.85 10.95 -5.33
CA ASP A 111 -13.91 12.05 -4.99
C ASP A 111 -13.73 12.25 -3.48
N SER A 112 -14.32 11.40 -2.65
CA SER A 112 -14.01 11.36 -1.21
C SER A 112 -12.63 10.78 -0.99
N LEU A 113 -11.94 11.27 0.04
CA LEU A 113 -10.64 10.71 0.47
C LEU A 113 -10.81 9.26 0.89
N VAL A 114 -9.86 8.41 0.48
CA VAL A 114 -9.77 7.01 0.86
C VAL A 114 -8.61 6.77 1.83
N TYR A 115 -7.49 7.46 1.62
CA TYR A 115 -6.37 7.41 2.56
C TYR A 115 -5.49 8.67 2.54
N ILE A 116 -4.72 8.83 3.60
CA ILE A 116 -3.65 9.81 3.71
C ILE A 116 -2.38 9.08 4.14
N ILE A 117 -1.29 9.24 3.37
CA ILE A 117 0.02 8.71 3.75
C ILE A 117 1.02 9.86 3.89
N TYR A 118 1.73 9.89 5.03
CA TYR A 118 2.74 10.89 5.30
C TYR A 118 4.10 10.46 4.76
N THR A 119 4.61 11.25 3.81
CA THR A 119 5.94 11.09 3.23
C THR A 119 6.94 12.05 3.86
N SER A 120 8.24 11.71 3.81
CA SER A 120 9.31 12.62 4.23
C SER A 120 9.38 13.80 3.25
N GLY A 121 8.92 14.97 3.67
CA GLY A 121 9.03 16.19 2.86
C GLY A 121 10.49 16.62 2.64
N SER A 122 10.79 17.22 1.49
CA SER A 122 12.10 17.80 1.18
C SER A 122 12.56 18.87 2.17
N THR A 123 11.64 19.44 2.94
CA THR A 123 11.87 20.44 4.00
C THR A 123 12.07 19.81 5.39
N GLY A 124 12.06 18.48 5.52
CA GLY A 124 12.17 17.75 6.78
C GLY A 124 10.85 17.58 7.55
N THR A 125 9.80 18.33 7.21
CA THR A 125 8.46 18.16 7.80
C THR A 125 7.68 17.14 6.96
N PRO A 126 7.07 16.11 7.58
CA PRO A 126 6.24 15.15 6.84
C PRO A 126 5.05 15.84 6.16
N LYS A 127 4.72 15.39 4.94
CA LYS A 127 3.56 15.87 4.17
C LYS A 127 2.56 14.74 3.99
N GLY A 128 1.30 14.97 4.35
CA GLY A 128 0.20 14.01 4.16
C GLY A 128 -0.32 14.08 2.73
N VAL A 129 -0.04 13.06 1.93
CA VAL A 129 -0.56 12.90 0.56
C VAL A 129 -1.99 12.41 0.62
N MET A 130 -2.91 13.13 -0.01
CA MET A 130 -4.34 12.83 -0.04
C MET A 130 -4.72 12.05 -1.29
N ILE A 131 -5.30 10.86 -1.13
CA ILE A 131 -5.76 10.01 -2.22
C ILE A 131 -7.26 9.76 -2.09
N GLU A 132 -7.96 9.85 -3.23
CA GLU A 132 -9.40 9.66 -3.34
C GLU A 132 -9.76 8.22 -3.75
N HIS A 133 -11.02 7.82 -3.50
CA HIS A 133 -11.54 6.50 -3.92
C HIS A 133 -11.36 6.25 -5.41
N ARG A 134 -11.56 7.27 -6.28
CA ARG A 134 -11.37 7.11 -7.74
C ARG A 134 -9.94 6.72 -8.10
N ASN A 135 -8.94 7.26 -7.39
CA ASN A 135 -7.53 6.96 -7.64
C ASN A 135 -7.22 5.50 -7.29
N LEU A 136 -7.61 5.07 -6.07
CA LEU A 136 -7.41 3.69 -5.63
C LEU A 136 -8.20 2.71 -6.50
N CYS A 137 -9.46 3.00 -6.84
CA CYS A 137 -10.27 2.17 -7.74
C CYS A 137 -9.63 2.02 -9.12
N ASN A 138 -9.06 3.10 -9.68
CA ASN A 138 -8.32 3.03 -10.95
C ASN A 138 -7.11 2.09 -10.84
N PHE A 139 -6.39 2.14 -9.74
CA PHE A 139 -5.20 1.32 -9.50
C PHE A 139 -5.53 -0.17 -9.32
N VAL A 140 -6.52 -0.52 -8.46
CA VAL A 140 -6.84 -1.92 -8.15
C VAL A 140 -7.67 -2.63 -9.22
N ASN A 141 -8.11 -1.91 -10.26
CA ASN A 141 -8.89 -2.48 -11.36
C ASN A 141 -8.00 -3.29 -12.31
N SER A 142 -8.41 -4.52 -12.62
CA SER A 142 -7.70 -5.43 -13.53
C SER A 142 -7.86 -5.06 -15.02
N ASN A 143 -7.79 -3.77 -15.34
CA ASN A 143 -7.78 -3.28 -16.71
C ASN A 143 -6.55 -3.80 -17.48
N PRO A 144 -6.64 -4.15 -18.77
CA PRO A 144 -5.49 -4.60 -19.59
C PRO A 144 -4.30 -3.65 -19.65
N LEU A 145 -4.48 -2.36 -19.34
CA LEU A 145 -3.39 -1.38 -19.25
C LEU A 145 -2.78 -1.26 -17.84
N ASN A 146 -3.39 -1.86 -16.83
CA ASN A 146 -2.85 -1.93 -15.48
C ASN A 146 -2.03 -3.23 -15.33
N TYR A 147 -0.82 -3.24 -15.87
CA TYR A 147 0.01 -4.45 -15.96
C TYR A 147 0.27 -5.11 -14.61
N GLU A 148 0.45 -4.33 -13.55
CA GLU A 148 0.61 -4.83 -12.18
C GLU A 148 -0.64 -5.60 -11.76
N THR A 149 -1.77 -4.93 -11.63
CA THR A 149 -3.04 -5.53 -11.18
C THR A 149 -3.49 -6.67 -12.10
N LEU A 150 -3.36 -6.50 -13.43
CA LEU A 150 -3.71 -7.56 -14.37
C LEU A 150 -2.89 -8.84 -14.14
N ASN A 151 -1.58 -8.71 -13.89
CA ASN A 151 -0.73 -9.88 -13.66
C ASN A 151 -0.96 -10.50 -12.28
N PHE A 152 -1.22 -9.69 -11.23
CA PHE A 152 -1.67 -10.20 -9.93
C PHE A 152 -2.86 -11.15 -10.10
N VAL A 153 -3.91 -10.68 -10.77
CA VAL A 153 -5.16 -11.43 -10.94
C VAL A 153 -5.00 -12.62 -11.89
N SER A 154 -4.16 -12.48 -12.93
CA SER A 154 -4.00 -13.54 -13.93
C SER A 154 -3.18 -14.72 -13.44
N PHE A 155 -2.21 -14.49 -12.56
CA PHE A 155 -1.24 -15.51 -12.16
C PHE A 155 -1.31 -15.87 -10.68
N GLY A 156 -1.83 -14.98 -9.84
CA GLY A 156 -1.82 -15.13 -8.39
C GLY A 156 -3.12 -15.67 -7.81
N LYS A 157 -2.98 -16.28 -6.63
CA LYS A 157 -4.07 -16.65 -5.71
C LYS A 157 -3.80 -16.12 -4.31
N THR A 158 -2.54 -16.15 -3.88
CA THR A 158 -2.10 -15.69 -2.56
C THR A 158 -0.93 -14.72 -2.73
N ALA A 159 -1.14 -13.47 -2.34
CA ALA A 159 -0.11 -12.44 -2.35
C ALA A 159 0.57 -12.33 -0.98
N LEU A 160 1.90 -12.21 -0.98
CA LEU A 160 2.68 -11.89 0.21
C LEU A 160 2.57 -10.39 0.53
N SER A 161 2.33 -10.05 1.79
CA SER A 161 2.40 -8.67 2.27
C SER A 161 3.57 -8.53 3.24
N VAL A 162 4.56 -7.70 2.90
CA VAL A 162 5.80 -7.44 3.65
C VAL A 162 6.13 -5.96 3.82
N ALA A 163 5.60 -5.10 2.96
CA ALA A 163 5.87 -3.68 3.00
C ALA A 163 5.30 -3.03 4.27
N SER A 164 5.98 -2.03 4.81
CA SER A 164 5.49 -1.26 5.95
C SER A 164 4.10 -0.68 5.69
N ILE A 165 3.18 -0.81 6.65
CA ILE A 165 1.80 -0.31 6.53
C ILE A 165 1.71 1.21 6.36
N SER A 166 2.74 1.95 6.77
CA SER A 166 2.82 3.40 6.58
C SER A 166 3.41 3.82 5.23
N PHE A 167 3.68 2.86 4.37
CA PHE A 167 4.18 3.05 3.01
C PHE A 167 3.13 2.56 2.01
N ASP A 168 2.78 3.39 1.04
CA ASP A 168 1.69 3.10 0.08
C ASP A 168 1.88 1.82 -0.73
N PHE A 169 3.11 1.33 -0.87
CA PHE A 169 3.40 0.04 -1.48
C PHE A 169 2.69 -1.13 -0.77
N SER A 170 2.46 -1.03 0.55
CA SER A 170 1.68 -2.03 1.29
C SER A 170 0.23 -2.14 0.81
N LEU A 171 -0.31 -1.04 0.30
CA LEU A 171 -1.69 -1.01 -0.21
C LEU A 171 -1.83 -1.82 -1.51
N MET A 172 -0.76 -1.90 -2.32
CA MET A 172 -0.72 -2.81 -3.47
C MET A 172 -0.82 -4.27 -3.02
N GLU A 173 -0.04 -4.64 -1.99
CA GLU A 173 0.00 -6.00 -1.44
C GLU A 173 -1.32 -6.43 -0.77
N ILE A 174 -2.12 -5.47 -0.30
CA ILE A 174 -3.37 -5.70 0.42
C ILE A 174 -4.60 -5.50 -0.50
N HIS A 175 -4.69 -4.34 -1.17
CA HIS A 175 -5.93 -3.97 -1.85
C HIS A 175 -6.07 -4.61 -3.24
N ILE A 176 -4.98 -4.80 -4.02
CA ILE A 176 -5.11 -5.54 -5.29
C ILE A 176 -5.67 -6.93 -5.03
N PRO A 177 -5.06 -7.78 -4.15
CA PRO A 177 -5.59 -9.12 -3.95
C PRO A 177 -7.00 -9.12 -3.36
N LEU A 178 -7.28 -8.37 -2.31
CA LEU A 178 -8.58 -8.42 -1.64
C LEU A 178 -9.72 -7.89 -2.52
N CYS A 179 -9.50 -6.84 -3.31
CA CYS A 179 -10.49 -6.32 -4.26
C CYS A 179 -10.75 -7.27 -5.44
N ASN A 180 -9.85 -8.20 -5.73
CA ASN A 180 -9.95 -9.12 -6.85
C ASN A 180 -10.15 -10.59 -6.41
N GLY A 181 -10.55 -10.85 -5.15
CA GLY A 181 -10.91 -12.18 -4.66
C GLY A 181 -9.73 -13.12 -4.42
N MET A 182 -8.53 -12.58 -4.23
CA MET A 182 -7.33 -13.32 -3.85
C MET A 182 -7.14 -13.30 -2.33
N ALA A 183 -6.26 -14.15 -1.82
CA ALA A 183 -5.82 -14.14 -0.42
C ALA A 183 -4.59 -13.26 -0.22
N VAL A 184 -4.45 -12.71 1.00
CA VAL A 184 -3.24 -12.01 1.46
C VAL A 184 -2.60 -12.84 2.57
N CYS A 185 -1.34 -13.19 2.39
CA CYS A 185 -0.48 -13.76 3.43
C CYS A 185 0.35 -12.62 4.04
N MET A 186 -0.04 -12.18 5.22
CA MET A 186 0.63 -11.06 5.90
C MET A 186 1.80 -11.60 6.74
N ALA A 187 3.03 -11.20 6.40
CA ALA A 187 4.21 -11.52 7.20
C ALA A 187 4.23 -10.68 8.48
N GLY A 188 4.55 -11.29 9.61
CA GLY A 188 4.78 -10.61 10.88
C GLY A 188 6.22 -10.09 10.99
N GLU A 189 6.54 -9.51 12.14
CA GLU A 189 7.86 -8.91 12.39
C GLU A 189 9.00 -9.95 12.31
N GLU A 190 8.75 -11.20 12.77
CA GLU A 190 9.74 -12.26 12.68
C GLU A 190 10.09 -12.57 11.22
N GLU A 191 9.09 -12.77 10.38
CA GLU A 191 9.28 -13.14 8.97
C GLU A 191 9.94 -12.03 8.17
N ILE A 192 9.66 -10.77 8.49
CA ILE A 192 10.29 -9.62 7.81
C ILE A 192 11.79 -9.56 8.10
N HIS A 193 12.21 -9.90 9.31
CA HIS A 193 13.59 -9.84 9.75
C HIS A 193 14.36 -11.15 9.65
N ASN A 194 13.67 -12.28 9.43
CA ASN A 194 14.27 -13.62 9.34
C ASN A 194 13.91 -14.29 8.01
N PRO A 195 14.81 -14.32 7.02
CA PRO A 195 14.55 -14.95 5.73
C PRO A 195 14.09 -16.41 5.81
N LEU A 196 14.57 -17.19 6.79
CA LEU A 196 14.17 -18.60 6.93
C LEU A 196 12.71 -18.72 7.41
N ALA A 197 12.28 -17.84 8.31
CA ALA A 197 10.88 -17.75 8.73
C ALA A 197 10.00 -17.30 7.54
N LEU A 198 10.46 -16.32 6.78
CA LEU A 198 9.77 -15.85 5.56
C LEU A 198 9.61 -16.97 4.53
N PHE A 199 10.66 -17.75 4.26
CA PHE A 199 10.61 -18.87 3.34
C PHE A 199 9.65 -19.97 3.79
N LYS A 200 9.57 -20.20 5.09
CA LYS A 200 8.59 -21.11 5.69
C LYS A 200 7.17 -20.60 5.46
N LEU A 201 6.92 -19.32 5.78
CA LEU A 201 5.63 -18.68 5.59
C LEU A 201 5.16 -18.77 4.11
N ILE A 202 6.04 -18.45 3.16
CA ILE A 202 5.76 -18.52 1.72
C ILE A 202 5.29 -19.91 1.30
N ARG A 203 6.00 -20.96 1.75
CA ARG A 203 5.66 -22.35 1.38
C ARG A 203 4.40 -22.85 2.05
N GLU A 204 4.21 -22.59 3.35
CA GLU A 204 3.06 -23.07 4.13
C GLU A 204 1.74 -22.44 3.72
N ASN A 205 1.80 -21.27 3.06
CA ASN A 205 0.62 -20.54 2.62
C ASN A 205 0.45 -20.50 1.10
N ASP A 206 1.21 -21.32 0.35
CA ASP A 206 1.15 -21.39 -1.11
C ASP A 206 1.21 -19.99 -1.77
N VAL A 207 2.08 -19.13 -1.24
CA VAL A 207 2.27 -17.78 -1.79
C VAL A 207 2.79 -17.88 -3.22
N ASP A 208 2.12 -17.22 -4.14
CA ASP A 208 2.47 -17.22 -5.56
C ASP A 208 2.69 -15.83 -6.16
N VAL A 209 2.39 -14.77 -5.40
CA VAL A 209 2.74 -13.38 -5.76
C VAL A 209 3.59 -12.76 -4.67
N VAL A 210 4.73 -12.20 -5.05
CA VAL A 210 5.63 -11.45 -4.16
C VAL A 210 5.85 -10.06 -4.70
N SER A 211 5.50 -9.07 -3.92
CA SER A 211 5.82 -7.67 -4.18
C SER A 211 6.95 -7.22 -3.26
N GLY A 212 7.72 -6.23 -3.68
CA GLY A 212 8.75 -5.68 -2.82
C GLY A 212 9.71 -4.74 -3.52
N THR A 213 10.60 -4.15 -2.73
CA THR A 213 11.70 -3.38 -3.32
C THR A 213 12.80 -4.32 -3.82
N PRO A 214 13.57 -3.93 -4.83
CA PRO A 214 14.76 -4.66 -5.26
C PRO A 214 15.71 -4.98 -4.11
N SER A 215 15.91 -4.06 -3.17
CA SER A 215 16.74 -4.26 -1.98
C SER A 215 16.20 -5.37 -1.07
N PHE A 216 14.90 -5.44 -0.86
CA PHE A 216 14.25 -6.49 -0.07
C PHE A 216 14.55 -7.89 -0.65
N ILE A 217 14.28 -8.10 -1.95
CA ILE A 217 14.55 -9.40 -2.60
C ILE A 217 16.06 -9.71 -2.60
N THR A 218 16.91 -8.70 -2.83
CA THR A 218 18.36 -8.89 -2.83
C THR A 218 18.90 -9.37 -1.49
N SER A 219 18.25 -9.01 -0.37
CA SER A 219 18.69 -9.38 0.97
C SER A 219 18.70 -10.89 1.22
N PHE A 220 17.92 -11.68 0.48
CA PHE A 220 17.78 -13.12 0.73
C PHE A 220 17.87 -14.01 -0.52
N ILE A 221 17.81 -13.47 -1.74
CA ILE A 221 17.72 -14.29 -2.96
C ILE A 221 18.97 -15.18 -3.20
N ASP A 222 20.10 -14.82 -2.63
CA ASP A 222 21.35 -15.59 -2.73
C ASP A 222 21.48 -16.70 -1.67
N LEU A 223 20.54 -16.79 -0.73
CA LEU A 223 20.53 -17.87 0.26
C LEU A 223 20.21 -19.22 -0.41
N PRO A 224 20.85 -20.31 -0.01
CA PRO A 224 20.61 -21.63 -0.61
C PRO A 224 19.14 -22.05 -0.58
N GLN A 225 18.40 -21.70 0.49
CA GLN A 225 16.99 -22.04 0.69
C GLN A 225 16.04 -21.21 -0.19
N ALA A 226 16.50 -20.08 -0.72
CA ALA A 226 15.68 -19.19 -1.55
C ALA A 226 15.14 -19.89 -2.79
N PHE A 227 15.94 -20.76 -3.43
CA PHE A 227 15.53 -21.49 -4.62
C PHE A 227 14.30 -22.35 -4.38
N ASP A 228 14.30 -23.10 -3.29
CA ASP A 228 13.18 -23.96 -2.92
C ASP A 228 11.94 -23.12 -2.57
N ALA A 229 12.12 -22.11 -1.73
CA ALA A 229 11.03 -21.26 -1.26
C ALA A 229 10.36 -20.44 -2.37
N LEU A 230 11.15 -19.96 -3.35
CA LEU A 230 10.67 -19.08 -4.41
C LEU A 230 10.26 -19.83 -5.69
N SER A 231 10.46 -21.15 -5.77
CA SER A 231 10.16 -21.95 -6.97
C SER A 231 8.67 -21.92 -7.36
N GLY A 232 7.78 -21.75 -6.40
CA GLY A 232 6.33 -21.65 -6.59
C GLY A 232 5.82 -20.26 -6.97
N ILE A 233 6.67 -19.24 -6.91
CA ILE A 233 6.27 -17.86 -7.23
C ILE A 233 5.99 -17.73 -8.73
N LYS A 234 4.81 -17.20 -9.04
CA LYS A 234 4.33 -16.99 -10.42
C LYS A 234 4.46 -15.54 -10.87
N MET A 235 4.49 -14.61 -9.91
CA MET A 235 4.62 -13.19 -10.20
C MET A 235 5.47 -12.48 -9.16
N TYR A 236 6.32 -11.59 -9.64
CA TYR A 236 7.00 -10.58 -8.84
C TYR A 236 6.59 -9.19 -9.29
N ASP A 237 6.25 -8.34 -8.35
CA ASP A 237 6.06 -6.91 -8.58
C ASP A 237 7.13 -6.11 -7.85
N MET A 238 7.98 -5.44 -8.60
CA MET A 238 9.15 -4.75 -8.07
C MET A 238 9.01 -3.26 -8.28
N GLY A 239 9.15 -2.47 -7.22
CA GLY A 239 8.98 -1.03 -7.30
C GLY A 239 9.75 -0.24 -6.24
N ALA A 240 9.49 1.05 -6.21
CA ALA A 240 10.03 2.03 -5.25
C ALA A 240 11.55 2.28 -5.32
N GLU A 241 12.31 1.44 -6.01
CA GLU A 241 13.76 1.56 -6.20
C GLU A 241 14.15 1.25 -7.65
N ALA A 242 15.36 1.67 -8.05
CA ALA A 242 15.90 1.29 -9.33
C ALA A 242 16.09 -0.23 -9.42
N PHE A 243 15.50 -0.87 -10.43
CA PHE A 243 15.56 -2.32 -10.60
C PHE A 243 16.88 -2.78 -11.27
N PRO A 244 17.77 -3.49 -10.57
CA PRO A 244 19.05 -3.94 -11.14
C PRO A 244 18.85 -5.10 -12.14
N ALA A 245 19.46 -5.01 -13.32
CA ALA A 245 19.41 -6.10 -14.31
C ALA A 245 20.02 -7.43 -13.80
N SER A 246 20.95 -7.36 -12.85
CA SER A 246 21.52 -8.54 -12.19
C SER A 246 20.49 -9.27 -11.31
N LEU A 247 19.60 -8.53 -10.65
CA LEU A 247 18.52 -9.10 -9.83
C LEU A 247 17.53 -9.87 -10.72
N TYR A 248 17.14 -9.32 -11.86
CA TYR A 248 16.28 -10.03 -12.82
C TYR A 248 16.79 -11.44 -13.14
N LYS A 249 18.10 -11.57 -13.40
CA LYS A 249 18.72 -12.89 -13.70
C LYS A 249 18.61 -13.86 -12.52
N LYS A 250 18.79 -13.38 -11.30
CA LYS A 250 18.66 -14.20 -10.07
C LYS A 250 17.22 -14.66 -9.85
N MET A 251 16.25 -13.74 -10.00
CA MET A 251 14.83 -14.05 -9.88
C MET A 251 14.40 -15.07 -10.94
N ARG A 252 14.83 -14.90 -12.20
CA ARG A 252 14.60 -15.89 -13.28
C ARG A 252 15.21 -17.24 -13.00
N LYS A 253 16.33 -17.29 -12.28
CA LYS A 253 16.93 -18.57 -11.87
C LYS A 253 16.13 -19.24 -10.77
N ALA A 254 15.60 -18.49 -9.81
CA ALA A 254 14.78 -19.01 -8.71
C ALA A 254 13.38 -19.42 -9.17
N SER A 255 12.76 -18.63 -10.04
CA SER A 255 11.39 -18.80 -10.55
C SER A 255 11.38 -18.61 -12.08
N PRO A 256 11.73 -19.63 -12.86
CA PRO A 256 11.95 -19.51 -14.31
C PRO A 256 10.72 -19.01 -15.10
N GLU A 257 9.52 -19.39 -14.68
CA GLU A 257 8.28 -19.08 -15.38
C GLU A 257 7.56 -17.84 -14.80
N ALA A 258 8.09 -17.25 -13.72
CA ALA A 258 7.42 -16.12 -13.07
C ALA A 258 7.35 -14.88 -13.95
N VAL A 259 6.24 -14.19 -13.98
CA VAL A 259 6.13 -12.85 -14.53
C VAL A 259 6.83 -11.87 -13.60
N ILE A 260 7.67 -10.99 -14.13
CA ILE A 260 8.36 -9.96 -13.33
C ILE A 260 7.94 -8.60 -13.87
N VAL A 261 7.32 -7.80 -13.03
CA VAL A 261 6.90 -6.43 -13.34
C VAL A 261 7.83 -5.45 -12.64
N ASN A 262 8.19 -4.37 -13.32
CA ASN A 262 8.89 -3.23 -12.75
C ASN A 262 7.91 -2.05 -12.72
N GLY A 263 7.46 -1.66 -11.53
CA GLY A 263 6.54 -0.57 -11.27
C GLY A 263 7.26 0.72 -10.86
N TYR A 264 6.66 1.84 -11.20
CA TYR A 264 7.11 3.17 -10.82
C TYR A 264 5.91 4.06 -10.49
N GLY A 265 5.97 4.72 -9.36
CA GLY A 265 5.03 5.76 -8.95
C GLY A 265 5.49 6.47 -7.69
N PRO A 266 5.33 7.79 -7.60
CA PRO A 266 5.38 8.49 -6.32
C PRO A 266 4.04 8.32 -5.60
N THR A 267 4.01 8.48 -4.30
CA THR A 267 2.79 8.40 -3.47
C THR A 267 1.69 9.33 -3.98
N GLU A 268 2.06 10.51 -4.50
CA GLU A 268 1.17 11.50 -5.10
C GLU A 268 0.48 11.01 -6.39
N ALA A 269 0.96 9.90 -6.97
CA ALA A 269 0.37 9.28 -8.16
C ALA A 269 -0.20 7.87 -7.87
N THR A 270 -0.61 7.63 -6.63
CA THR A 270 -1.32 6.43 -6.16
C THR A 270 -0.52 5.15 -6.38
N ILE A 271 0.47 4.94 -5.53
CA ILE A 271 1.28 3.72 -5.42
C ILE A 271 2.18 3.51 -6.65
N SER A 272 1.59 3.15 -7.80
CA SER A 272 2.30 2.93 -9.07
C SER A 272 1.42 3.40 -10.24
N CYS A 273 2.04 4.11 -11.17
CA CYS A 273 1.33 4.72 -12.29
C CYS A 273 1.98 4.42 -13.66
N ILE A 274 3.17 3.85 -13.66
CA ILE A 274 3.92 3.45 -14.86
C ILE A 274 4.54 2.08 -14.57
N SER A 275 4.37 1.11 -15.48
CA SER A 275 4.93 -0.21 -15.24
C SER A 275 5.37 -0.92 -16.53
N LYS A 276 6.21 -1.95 -16.37
CA LYS A 276 6.72 -2.77 -17.45
C LYS A 276 6.80 -4.23 -17.03
N VAL A 277 6.22 -5.11 -17.83
CA VAL A 277 6.54 -6.54 -17.76
C VAL A 277 7.94 -6.76 -18.34
N MET A 278 8.83 -7.32 -17.53
CA MET A 278 10.24 -7.50 -17.86
C MET A 278 10.43 -8.76 -18.73
N ASP A 279 11.05 -8.59 -19.89
CA ASP A 279 11.39 -9.66 -20.82
C ASP A 279 12.88 -10.06 -20.80
N GLY A 280 13.67 -9.38 -19.97
CA GLY A 280 15.12 -9.57 -19.88
C GLY A 280 15.92 -9.03 -21.06
N LYS A 281 15.29 -8.32 -21.98
CA LYS A 281 15.92 -7.75 -23.17
C LYS A 281 16.07 -6.23 -23.05
N GLY A 282 17.18 -5.73 -23.56
CA GLY A 282 17.43 -4.29 -23.59
C GLY A 282 17.67 -3.65 -22.21
N ALA A 283 17.52 -2.34 -22.17
CA ALA A 283 17.65 -1.57 -20.93
C ALA A 283 16.44 -1.76 -20.01
N VAL A 284 16.70 -1.78 -18.71
CA VAL A 284 15.64 -1.67 -17.70
C VAL A 284 15.03 -0.29 -17.78
N THR A 285 13.72 -0.24 -18.01
CA THR A 285 12.94 1.01 -18.05
C THR A 285 11.74 0.90 -17.13
N ILE A 286 11.14 2.01 -16.76
CA ILE A 286 9.91 2.04 -15.96
C ILE A 286 8.67 1.63 -16.76
N GLY A 287 8.71 1.66 -18.10
CA GLY A 287 7.64 1.12 -18.94
C GLY A 287 6.66 2.16 -19.49
N LYS A 288 5.37 1.88 -19.35
CA LYS A 288 4.27 2.69 -19.91
C LYS A 288 3.25 3.05 -18.83
N PRO A 289 2.56 4.19 -18.99
CA PRO A 289 1.48 4.59 -18.07
C PRO A 289 0.38 3.53 -17.97
N SER A 290 -0.16 3.38 -16.76
CA SER A 290 -1.33 2.58 -16.45
C SER A 290 -2.62 3.19 -17.06
N ALA A 291 -3.74 2.48 -16.95
CA ALA A 291 -5.03 2.96 -17.43
C ALA A 291 -5.39 4.33 -16.85
N ASN A 292 -5.93 5.20 -17.67
CA ASN A 292 -6.35 6.57 -17.31
C ASN A 292 -5.21 7.47 -16.78
N VAL A 293 -3.95 7.06 -16.94
CA VAL A 293 -2.76 7.84 -16.62
C VAL A 293 -2.05 8.26 -17.91
N ARG A 294 -1.49 9.46 -17.91
CA ARG A 294 -0.67 10.00 -19.00
C ARG A 294 0.65 10.49 -18.43
N ALA A 295 1.73 10.24 -19.17
CA ALA A 295 3.07 10.65 -18.81
C ALA A 295 3.70 11.46 -19.95
N TYR A 296 4.30 12.59 -19.61
CA TYR A 296 4.95 13.50 -20.55
C TYR A 296 6.37 13.81 -20.07
N ILE A 297 7.27 14.04 -21.02
CA ILE A 297 8.60 14.60 -20.70
C ILE A 297 8.57 16.06 -21.07
N CYS A 298 8.78 16.93 -20.09
CA CYS A 298 8.67 18.38 -20.25
C CYS A 298 9.99 19.10 -19.93
N ASP A 299 10.15 20.29 -20.49
CA ASP A 299 11.19 21.23 -20.09
C ASP A 299 10.82 21.97 -18.78
N THR A 300 11.69 22.86 -18.32
CA THR A 300 11.47 23.66 -17.10
C THR A 300 10.34 24.69 -17.23
N TYR A 301 9.81 24.90 -18.43
CA TYR A 301 8.68 25.78 -18.72
C TYR A 301 7.36 25.00 -18.90
N GLY A 302 7.39 23.68 -18.78
CA GLY A 302 6.21 22.82 -18.98
C GLY A 302 5.92 22.46 -20.43
N ASN A 303 6.78 22.77 -21.40
CA ASN A 303 6.60 22.39 -22.79
C ASN A 303 6.99 20.92 -22.99
N ILE A 304 6.17 20.16 -23.73
CA ILE A 304 6.45 18.76 -24.06
C ILE A 304 7.66 18.69 -24.98
N LEU A 305 8.65 17.87 -24.59
CA LEU A 305 9.88 17.66 -25.34
C LEU A 305 9.74 16.57 -26.40
N PRO A 306 10.49 16.67 -27.49
CA PRO A 306 10.57 15.61 -28.52
C PRO A 306 11.16 14.32 -27.94
N GLN A 307 10.83 13.19 -28.59
CA GLN A 307 11.36 11.88 -28.22
C GLN A 307 12.91 11.86 -28.23
N GLY A 308 13.51 11.30 -27.18
CA GLY A 308 14.94 11.19 -27.00
C GLY A 308 15.59 12.38 -26.27
N VAL A 309 14.85 13.45 -26.00
CA VAL A 309 15.33 14.59 -25.20
C VAL A 309 15.02 14.33 -23.72
N LYS A 310 16.00 14.61 -22.85
CA LYS A 310 15.82 14.48 -21.39
C LYS A 310 15.06 15.68 -20.84
N GLY A 311 14.14 15.41 -19.91
CA GLY A 311 13.35 16.43 -19.21
C GLY A 311 12.71 15.87 -17.93
N GLU A 312 11.82 16.64 -17.34
CA GLU A 312 11.04 16.27 -16.16
C GLU A 312 9.88 15.35 -16.56
N LEU A 313 9.67 14.28 -15.78
CA LEU A 313 8.52 13.39 -15.95
C LEU A 313 7.28 14.01 -15.29
N VAL A 314 6.31 14.39 -16.09
CA VAL A 314 5.02 14.92 -15.66
C VAL A 314 3.94 13.85 -15.78
N ILE A 315 3.24 13.57 -14.68
CA ILE A 315 2.18 12.56 -14.60
C ILE A 315 0.83 13.27 -14.47
N CYS A 316 -0.17 12.80 -15.21
CA CYS A 316 -1.54 13.34 -15.21
C CYS A 316 -2.57 12.20 -15.27
N GLY A 317 -3.78 12.46 -14.83
CA GLY A 317 -4.93 11.54 -14.95
C GLY A 317 -5.40 11.00 -13.61
N ASP A 318 -6.19 9.91 -13.66
CA ASP A 318 -6.91 9.37 -12.49
C ASP A 318 -6.00 8.72 -11.44
N GLY A 319 -4.72 8.54 -11.72
CA GLY A 319 -3.73 8.13 -10.72
C GLY A 319 -3.25 9.28 -9.83
N VAL A 320 -3.46 10.55 -10.19
CA VAL A 320 -2.94 11.71 -9.43
C VAL A 320 -3.89 12.05 -8.28
N GLY A 321 -3.35 12.06 -7.06
CA GLY A 321 -4.09 12.40 -5.84
C GLY A 321 -4.46 13.88 -5.74
N SER A 322 -5.21 14.24 -4.70
CA SER A 322 -5.76 15.59 -4.49
C SER A 322 -4.76 16.61 -3.93
N GLY A 323 -3.49 16.23 -3.81
CA GLY A 323 -2.44 17.08 -3.24
C GLY A 323 -2.11 16.73 -1.79
N TYR A 324 -1.68 17.73 -1.02
CA TYR A 324 -1.28 17.56 0.38
C TYR A 324 -2.31 18.11 1.33
N VAL A 325 -2.30 17.62 2.58
CA VAL A 325 -3.24 18.03 3.64
C VAL A 325 -3.18 19.55 3.91
N ASN A 326 -2.01 20.18 3.86
CA ASN A 326 -1.79 21.62 4.06
C ASN A 326 -0.77 22.18 3.07
#